data_6c4c7c66076b04a4a2452dadfa21e54c
#
_entry.id   6c4c7c66076b04a4a2452dadfa21e54c
#
_cell.length_a   1.000
_cell.length_b   1.000
_cell.length_c   1.000
_cell.angle_alpha   90.00
_cell.angle_beta   90.00
_cell.angle_gamma   90.00
#
_symmetry.space_group_name_H-M   'P 1'
#
loop_
_entity.id
_entity.type
_entity.pdbx_description
1 polymer ?
#
loop_
_entity_poly.entity_id
_entity_poly.type
_entity_poly.pdbx_seq_one_letter_code
_entity_poly.pdbx_strand_id
1 'polypeptide(L)'
;IIATNEVYYIDKTMHEAHDALICIKDKTYINEKNRLRLSDQHYLKNNSEMSELFADLPEALENNYNFPYRCSFRPLFSKPILPNISSEKGGNADEILKKESFEGLKDKFERIFKIKNNNLSSNEDYLKYKDRLDHELNIIIEMKYASYFLIVSDYIKWAKNNDIPVGPGRGSGAGSLVAWCLSITDVDPIKFNLIFERFLNPDRISMPDFDIDFCEEKRDLVFEYLTKKYEDSVAHIITFGKLKARMVIRDVGRVLGLAYGF
;
A
#
# COMPACT_ATOMS: atom_id res chain seq x y z
N ILE A 1 8.15 -21.32 -31.45
CA ILE A 1 9.28 -20.39 -31.20
C ILE A 1 8.80 -19.01 -31.57
N ILE A 2 9.14 -18.01 -30.76
CA ILE A 2 8.91 -16.59 -30.99
C ILE A 2 10.23 -15.83 -30.86
N ALA A 3 10.38 -14.71 -31.61
CA ALA A 3 11.54 -13.85 -31.53
C ALA A 3 11.39 -12.84 -30.39
N THR A 4 12.30 -12.83 -29.45
CA THR A 4 12.31 -11.88 -28.35
C THR A 4 13.68 -11.24 -28.18
N ASN A 5 13.69 -10.05 -27.62
CA ASN A 5 14.89 -9.37 -27.17
C ASN A 5 14.71 -9.05 -25.68
N GLU A 6 15.71 -9.31 -24.88
CA GLU A 6 15.68 -8.97 -23.45
C GLU A 6 15.86 -7.45 -23.31
N VAL A 7 14.75 -6.75 -23.10
CA VAL A 7 14.69 -5.29 -23.09
C VAL A 7 14.73 -4.74 -21.67
N TYR A 8 15.73 -3.92 -21.36
CA TYR A 8 15.87 -3.22 -20.07
C TYR A 8 15.70 -1.71 -20.21
N TYR A 9 15.87 -1.14 -21.40
CA TYR A 9 15.76 0.30 -21.66
C TYR A 9 15.23 0.56 -23.08
N ILE A 10 14.71 1.77 -23.28
CA ILE A 10 13.98 2.12 -24.53
C ILE A 10 14.97 2.40 -25.68
N ASP A 11 16.05 3.13 -25.39
CA ASP A 11 16.97 3.64 -26.40
C ASP A 11 18.41 3.17 -26.11
N LYS A 12 19.18 2.90 -27.15
CA LYS A 12 20.57 2.44 -27.04
C LYS A 12 21.46 3.38 -26.24
N THR A 13 21.20 4.69 -26.30
CA THR A 13 21.93 5.71 -25.52
C THR A 13 21.74 5.60 -24.01
N MET A 14 20.71 4.87 -23.56
CA MET A 14 20.43 4.64 -22.14
C MET A 14 21.30 3.53 -21.51
N HIS A 15 22.15 2.85 -22.28
CA HIS A 15 23.00 1.76 -21.81
C HIS A 15 23.87 2.17 -20.60
N GLU A 16 24.55 3.31 -20.69
CA GLU A 16 25.42 3.79 -19.60
C GLU A 16 24.62 4.12 -18.32
N ALA A 17 23.45 4.73 -18.48
CA ALA A 17 22.57 5.02 -17.37
C ALA A 17 22.05 3.74 -16.69
N HIS A 18 21.73 2.73 -17.49
CA HIS A 18 21.33 1.42 -16.98
C HIS A 18 22.48 0.68 -16.30
N ASP A 19 23.70 0.76 -16.81
CA ASP A 19 24.90 0.20 -16.19
C ASP A 19 25.17 0.82 -14.82
N ALA A 20 24.99 2.15 -14.70
CA ALA A 20 25.05 2.83 -13.41
C ALA A 20 23.93 2.37 -12.44
N LEU A 21 22.74 2.10 -12.94
CA LEU A 21 21.62 1.58 -12.12
C LEU A 21 21.92 0.17 -11.58
N ILE A 22 22.54 -0.71 -12.39
CA ILE A 22 23.02 -2.02 -11.91
C ILE A 22 24.04 -1.83 -10.78
N CYS A 23 24.98 -0.92 -10.94
CA CYS A 23 25.98 -0.63 -9.91
C CYS A 23 25.35 -0.09 -8.62
N ILE A 24 24.31 0.74 -8.70
CA ILE A 24 23.57 1.22 -7.53
C ILE A 24 22.92 0.04 -6.80
N LYS A 25 22.23 -0.85 -7.54
CA LYS A 25 21.58 -2.05 -7.00
C LYS A 25 22.58 -2.97 -6.30
N ASP A 26 23.69 -3.26 -6.95
CA ASP A 26 24.70 -4.21 -6.49
C ASP A 26 25.73 -3.58 -5.52
N LYS A 27 25.55 -2.29 -5.18
CA LYS A 27 26.43 -1.52 -4.27
C LYS A 27 27.89 -1.53 -4.69
N THR A 28 28.15 -1.50 -5.99
CA THR A 28 29.48 -1.54 -6.61
C THR A 28 29.80 -0.24 -7.36
N TYR A 29 30.99 -0.16 -7.97
CA TYR A 29 31.46 0.98 -8.75
C TYR A 29 31.50 0.65 -10.24
N ILE A 30 31.36 1.67 -11.09
CA ILE A 30 31.34 1.49 -12.55
C ILE A 30 32.67 0.93 -13.08
N ASN A 31 33.78 1.26 -12.42
CA ASN A 31 35.13 0.82 -12.78
C ASN A 31 35.49 -0.58 -12.25
N GLU A 32 34.61 -1.19 -11.45
CA GLU A 32 34.85 -2.54 -10.94
C GLU A 32 34.83 -3.55 -12.08
N LYS A 33 35.89 -4.40 -12.15
CA LYS A 33 36.05 -5.37 -13.24
C LYS A 33 35.14 -6.59 -13.08
N ASN A 34 34.88 -6.98 -11.86
CA ASN A 34 34.21 -8.23 -11.53
C ASN A 34 32.75 -7.99 -11.13
N ARG A 35 31.93 -7.49 -12.05
CA ARG A 35 30.52 -7.17 -11.84
C ARG A 35 29.64 -7.54 -13.03
N LEU A 36 28.35 -7.60 -12.83
CA LEU A 36 27.40 -7.76 -13.92
C LEU A 36 27.48 -6.55 -14.87
N ARG A 37 27.65 -6.81 -16.14
CA ARG A 37 27.57 -5.84 -17.24
C ARG A 37 26.71 -6.44 -18.33
N LEU A 38 25.75 -5.67 -18.80
CA LEU A 38 24.97 -6.01 -20.00
C LEU A 38 25.59 -5.34 -21.23
N SER A 39 25.29 -5.89 -22.39
CA SER A 39 25.67 -5.24 -23.64
C SER A 39 24.72 -4.08 -23.97
N ASP A 40 25.12 -3.22 -24.88
CA ASP A 40 24.32 -2.11 -25.41
C ASP A 40 23.15 -2.58 -26.30
N GLN A 41 22.95 -3.89 -26.42
CA GLN A 41 21.91 -4.48 -27.27
C GLN A 41 20.56 -4.72 -26.55
N HIS A 42 20.45 -4.41 -25.27
CA HIS A 42 19.24 -4.62 -24.46
C HIS A 42 18.23 -3.45 -24.52
N TYR A 43 18.20 -2.73 -25.63
CA TYR A 43 17.23 -1.69 -25.91
C TYR A 43 16.02 -2.22 -26.70
N LEU A 44 14.93 -1.45 -26.71
CA LEU A 44 13.72 -1.79 -27.46
C LEU A 44 13.98 -1.60 -28.97
N LYS A 45 14.22 -2.70 -29.65
CA LYS A 45 14.47 -2.71 -31.08
C LYS A 45 13.20 -2.48 -31.88
N ASN A 46 13.34 -1.78 -33.00
CA ASN A 46 12.25 -1.62 -33.98
C ASN A 46 12.11 -2.87 -34.88
N ASN A 47 11.07 -2.88 -35.72
CA ASN A 47 10.78 -4.03 -36.56
C ASN A 47 11.91 -4.35 -37.56
N SER A 48 12.57 -3.35 -38.12
CA SER A 48 13.67 -3.56 -39.07
C SER A 48 14.89 -4.20 -38.40
N GLU A 49 15.25 -3.70 -37.20
CA GLU A 49 16.34 -4.26 -36.39
C GLU A 49 16.06 -5.70 -35.95
N MET A 50 14.81 -6.00 -35.56
CA MET A 50 14.41 -7.37 -35.22
C MET A 50 14.43 -8.28 -36.47
N SER A 51 14.03 -7.80 -37.61
CA SER A 51 14.06 -8.57 -38.87
C SER A 51 15.48 -8.89 -39.31
N GLU A 52 16.42 -7.98 -39.14
CA GLU A 52 17.83 -8.22 -39.39
C GLU A 52 18.43 -9.22 -38.38
N LEU A 53 18.12 -9.07 -37.12
CA LEU A 53 18.61 -9.92 -36.03
C LEU A 53 18.17 -11.38 -36.18
N PHE A 54 16.96 -11.62 -36.69
CA PHE A 54 16.37 -12.94 -36.89
C PHE A 54 16.23 -13.30 -38.38
N ALA A 55 17.11 -12.80 -39.23
CA ALA A 55 17.06 -13.08 -40.68
C ALA A 55 17.21 -14.57 -41.00
N ASP A 56 17.88 -15.33 -40.16
CA ASP A 56 18.04 -16.78 -40.24
C ASP A 56 16.84 -17.58 -39.71
N LEU A 57 15.89 -16.92 -39.02
CA LEU A 57 14.73 -17.57 -38.41
C LEU A 57 13.44 -16.74 -38.59
N PRO A 58 13.02 -16.47 -39.86
CA PRO A 58 11.89 -15.58 -40.14
C PRO A 58 10.55 -16.07 -39.53
N GLU A 59 10.36 -17.39 -39.37
CA GLU A 59 9.16 -17.96 -38.80
C GLU A 59 8.95 -17.54 -37.31
N ALA A 60 10.03 -17.22 -36.60
CA ALA A 60 9.92 -16.72 -35.25
C ALA A 60 9.30 -15.32 -35.17
N LEU A 61 9.60 -14.47 -36.20
CA LEU A 61 8.98 -13.14 -36.32
C LEU A 61 7.51 -13.25 -36.75
N GLU A 62 7.21 -14.14 -37.70
CA GLU A 62 5.83 -14.41 -38.12
C GLU A 62 4.99 -14.90 -36.93
N ASN A 63 5.55 -15.76 -36.08
CA ASN A 63 4.89 -16.21 -34.85
C ASN A 63 4.65 -15.07 -33.84
N ASN A 64 5.49 -14.05 -33.76
CA ASN A 64 5.23 -12.85 -32.94
C ASN A 64 3.97 -12.13 -33.40
N TYR A 65 3.76 -12.02 -34.73
CA TYR A 65 2.56 -11.42 -35.29
C TYR A 65 1.30 -12.24 -34.96
N ASN A 66 1.41 -13.57 -34.97
CA ASN A 66 0.30 -14.49 -34.73
C ASN A 66 0.03 -14.71 -33.24
N PHE A 67 1.00 -14.49 -32.34
CA PHE A 67 0.88 -14.74 -30.92
C PHE A 67 -0.26 -13.98 -30.23
N PRO A 68 -0.51 -12.68 -30.49
CA PRO A 68 -1.61 -11.92 -29.89
C PRO A 68 -2.99 -12.52 -30.14
N TYR A 69 -3.20 -13.20 -31.28
CA TYR A 69 -4.49 -13.85 -31.60
C TYR A 69 -4.81 -15.04 -30.69
N ARG A 70 -3.82 -15.56 -29.96
CA ARG A 70 -4.00 -16.59 -28.93
C ARG A 70 -4.36 -16.00 -27.57
N CYS A 71 -4.20 -14.69 -27.39
CA CYS A 71 -4.46 -13.99 -26.14
C CYS A 71 -5.90 -13.43 -26.20
N SER A 72 -6.85 -14.18 -25.66
CA SER A 72 -8.28 -13.80 -25.67
C SER A 72 -8.70 -12.95 -24.48
N PHE A 73 -7.84 -12.81 -23.45
CA PHE A 73 -8.16 -12.04 -22.26
C PHE A 73 -7.96 -10.54 -22.51
N ARG A 74 -8.98 -9.76 -22.27
CA ARG A 74 -8.92 -8.29 -22.25
C ARG A 74 -9.17 -7.80 -20.82
N PRO A 75 -8.22 -7.06 -20.21
CA PRO A 75 -8.45 -6.44 -18.92
C PRO A 75 -9.65 -5.48 -18.99
N LEU A 76 -10.60 -5.66 -18.11
CA LEU A 76 -11.76 -4.78 -17.97
C LEU A 76 -11.65 -4.00 -16.68
N PHE A 77 -12.04 -2.72 -16.72
CA PHE A 77 -12.22 -1.95 -15.50
C PHE A 77 -13.41 -2.48 -14.72
N SER A 78 -13.20 -2.87 -13.49
CA SER A 78 -14.26 -3.26 -12.56
C SER A 78 -14.44 -2.19 -11.48
N LYS A 79 -15.62 -2.18 -10.86
CA LYS A 79 -15.80 -1.39 -9.64
C LYS A 79 -14.92 -1.95 -8.53
N PRO A 80 -14.46 -1.10 -7.60
CA PRO A 80 -13.72 -1.58 -6.43
C PRO A 80 -14.50 -2.66 -5.70
N ILE A 81 -13.83 -3.77 -5.39
CA ILE A 81 -14.41 -4.87 -4.62
C ILE A 81 -13.88 -4.73 -3.20
N LEU A 82 -14.79 -4.51 -2.26
CA LEU A 82 -14.46 -4.52 -0.84
C LEU A 82 -14.64 -5.93 -0.29
N PRO A 83 -13.69 -6.41 0.53
CA PRO A 83 -13.86 -7.70 1.18
C PRO A 83 -15.05 -7.67 2.13
N ASN A 84 -15.90 -8.68 2.04
CA ASN A 84 -17.01 -8.87 2.97
C ASN A 84 -16.53 -9.75 4.13
N ILE A 85 -16.48 -9.19 5.32
CA ILE A 85 -16.34 -10.01 6.52
C ILE A 85 -17.72 -10.58 6.83
N SER A 86 -17.97 -11.82 6.41
CA SER A 86 -18.95 -12.64 7.11
C SER A 86 -18.30 -13.00 8.44
N SER A 87 -18.75 -12.41 9.54
CA SER A 87 -18.18 -12.71 10.84
C SER A 87 -18.30 -14.20 11.11
N GLU A 88 -17.25 -14.83 11.61
CA GLU A 88 -17.29 -16.15 12.25
C GLU A 88 -18.40 -16.24 13.32
N LYS A 89 -18.96 -15.11 13.75
CA LYS A 89 -20.02 -14.93 14.76
C LYS A 89 -21.40 -14.59 14.17
N GLY A 90 -21.60 -14.61 12.84
CA GLY A 90 -22.94 -14.50 12.25
C GLY A 90 -23.62 -13.13 12.35
N GLY A 91 -22.88 -12.02 12.43
CA GLY A 91 -23.43 -10.65 12.52
C GLY A 91 -23.22 -9.81 11.25
N ASN A 92 -24.04 -8.78 11.06
CA ASN A 92 -23.84 -7.76 10.04
C ASN A 92 -22.62 -6.90 10.39
N ALA A 93 -21.71 -6.66 9.45
CA ALA A 93 -20.51 -5.85 9.66
C ALA A 93 -20.82 -4.46 10.23
N ASP A 94 -21.93 -3.86 9.83
CA ASP A 94 -22.37 -2.54 10.32
C ASP A 94 -22.71 -2.54 11.82
N GLU A 95 -23.37 -3.61 12.30
CA GLU A 95 -23.71 -3.77 13.71
C GLU A 95 -22.47 -4.02 14.56
N ILE A 96 -21.54 -4.85 14.05
CA ILE A 96 -20.27 -5.13 14.72
C ILE A 96 -19.44 -3.85 14.81
N LEU A 97 -19.34 -3.10 13.71
CA LEU A 97 -18.62 -1.82 13.69
C LEU A 97 -19.19 -0.84 14.74
N LYS A 98 -20.50 -0.67 14.76
CA LYS A 98 -21.17 0.19 15.76
C LYS A 98 -20.82 -0.25 17.18
N LYS A 99 -21.04 -1.54 17.49
CA LYS A 99 -20.80 -2.11 18.80
C LYS A 99 -19.35 -1.91 19.25
N GLU A 100 -18.37 -2.34 18.43
CA GLU A 100 -16.96 -2.22 18.80
C GLU A 100 -16.50 -0.76 18.92
N SER A 101 -17.05 0.15 18.10
CA SER A 101 -16.73 1.58 18.19
C SER A 101 -17.22 2.21 19.48
N PHE A 102 -18.44 1.91 19.91
CA PHE A 102 -18.96 2.41 21.19
C PHE A 102 -18.27 1.79 22.40
N GLU A 103 -17.95 0.50 22.33
CA GLU A 103 -17.17 -0.17 23.38
C GLU A 103 -15.77 0.46 23.49
N GLY A 104 -15.12 0.71 22.33
CA GLY A 104 -13.83 1.39 22.25
C GLY A 104 -13.87 2.82 22.79
N LEU A 105 -14.93 3.59 22.51
CA LEU A 105 -15.10 4.93 23.06
C LEU A 105 -15.17 4.90 24.60
N LYS A 106 -15.95 3.98 25.17
CA LYS A 106 -16.06 3.82 26.63
C LYS A 106 -14.70 3.47 27.24
N ASP A 107 -14.00 2.50 26.65
CA ASP A 107 -12.67 2.09 27.11
C ASP A 107 -11.65 3.25 27.06
N LYS A 108 -11.66 4.08 26.00
CA LYS A 108 -10.82 5.28 25.92
C LYS A 108 -11.15 6.30 27.00
N PHE A 109 -12.44 6.51 27.29
CA PHE A 109 -12.85 7.43 28.39
C PHE A 109 -12.44 6.93 29.74
N GLU A 110 -12.53 5.63 30.02
CA GLU A 110 -12.06 5.05 31.27
C GLU A 110 -10.54 5.14 31.45
N ARG A 111 -9.78 4.83 30.39
CA ARG A 111 -8.32 4.77 30.48
C ARG A 111 -7.65 6.14 30.41
N ILE A 112 -8.09 7.01 29.47
CA ILE A 112 -7.42 8.28 29.22
C ILE A 112 -7.99 9.40 30.08
N PHE A 113 -9.32 9.52 30.13
CA PHE A 113 -10.00 10.58 30.89
C PHE A 113 -10.28 10.21 32.32
N LYS A 114 -10.07 8.93 32.73
CA LYS A 114 -10.30 8.40 34.07
C LYS A 114 -11.73 8.57 34.55
N ILE A 115 -12.70 8.59 33.64
CA ILE A 115 -14.13 8.74 33.93
C ILE A 115 -14.76 7.35 33.99
N LYS A 116 -15.38 7.00 35.13
CA LYS A 116 -16.04 5.71 35.30
C LYS A 116 -17.32 5.61 34.47
N ASN A 117 -17.64 4.42 33.99
CA ASN A 117 -18.80 4.13 33.13
C ASN A 117 -20.13 4.69 33.62
N ASN A 118 -20.36 4.69 34.95
CA ASN A 118 -21.60 5.17 35.56
C ASN A 118 -21.82 6.68 35.39
N ASN A 119 -20.82 7.45 35.05
CA ASN A 119 -20.88 8.92 34.90
C ASN A 119 -20.75 9.38 33.46
N LEU A 120 -20.64 8.47 32.50
CA LEU A 120 -20.42 8.81 31.07
C LEU A 120 -21.63 9.53 30.45
N SER A 121 -22.85 9.07 30.76
CA SER A 121 -24.09 9.62 30.20
C SER A 121 -24.39 11.08 30.55
N SER A 122 -23.79 11.57 31.65
CA SER A 122 -23.94 12.96 32.13
C SER A 122 -22.70 13.83 31.82
N ASN A 123 -21.69 13.29 31.18
CA ASN A 123 -20.45 14.00 30.88
C ASN A 123 -20.54 14.68 29.51
N GLU A 124 -20.40 16.01 29.50
CA GLU A 124 -20.51 16.83 28.28
C GLU A 124 -19.47 16.47 27.22
N ASP A 125 -18.23 16.18 27.62
CA ASP A 125 -17.19 15.76 26.67
C ASP A 125 -17.55 14.40 26.05
N TYR A 126 -18.02 13.44 26.84
CA TYR A 126 -18.45 12.15 26.29
C TYR A 126 -19.59 12.30 25.29
N LEU A 127 -20.56 13.17 25.53
CA LEU A 127 -21.64 13.43 24.59
C LEU A 127 -21.13 14.02 23.29
N LYS A 128 -20.19 14.96 23.33
CA LYS A 128 -19.55 15.53 22.14
C LYS A 128 -18.84 14.45 21.32
N TYR A 129 -18.11 13.55 21.96
CA TYR A 129 -17.43 12.44 21.26
C TYR A 129 -18.44 11.45 20.69
N LYS A 130 -19.51 11.18 21.42
CA LYS A 130 -20.58 10.29 20.96
C LYS A 130 -21.27 10.83 19.71
N ASP A 131 -21.63 12.11 19.68
CA ASP A 131 -22.29 12.75 18.53
C ASP A 131 -21.40 12.70 17.29
N ARG A 132 -20.09 12.95 17.45
CA ARG A 132 -19.11 12.81 16.37
C ARG A 132 -18.97 11.35 15.92
N LEU A 133 -18.96 10.40 16.84
CA LEU A 133 -18.89 8.96 16.53
C LEU A 133 -20.11 8.50 15.73
N ASP A 134 -21.32 8.90 16.16
CA ASP A 134 -22.56 8.61 15.44
C ASP A 134 -22.55 9.17 14.02
N HIS A 135 -22.07 10.40 13.86
CA HIS A 135 -21.93 11.03 12.53
C HIS A 135 -20.98 10.24 11.61
N GLU A 136 -19.78 9.91 12.09
CA GLU A 136 -18.80 9.13 11.29
C GLU A 136 -19.29 7.73 10.95
N LEU A 137 -19.91 7.03 11.92
CA LEU A 137 -20.48 5.69 11.70
C LEU A 137 -21.55 5.70 10.60
N ASN A 138 -22.43 6.70 10.58
CA ASN A 138 -23.45 6.82 9.55
C ASN A 138 -22.82 6.95 8.17
N ILE A 139 -21.82 7.80 7.99
CA ILE A 139 -21.10 7.98 6.71
C ILE A 139 -20.38 6.68 6.29
N ILE A 140 -19.66 6.03 7.21
CA ILE A 140 -18.91 4.79 6.93
C ILE A 140 -19.85 3.68 6.48
N ILE A 141 -21.02 3.56 7.12
CA ILE A 141 -22.02 2.54 6.80
C ILE A 141 -22.71 2.84 5.47
N GLU A 142 -23.13 4.08 5.24
CA GLU A 142 -23.73 4.52 3.97
C GLU A 142 -22.79 4.25 2.79
N MET A 143 -21.50 4.52 2.96
CA MET A 143 -20.46 4.25 1.98
C MET A 143 -20.04 2.77 1.91
N LYS A 144 -20.57 1.88 2.76
CA LYS A 144 -20.31 0.43 2.82
C LYS A 144 -18.86 0.07 3.17
N TYR A 145 -18.20 0.87 4.01
CA TYR A 145 -16.81 0.63 4.42
C TYR A 145 -16.68 -0.06 5.79
N ALA A 146 -17.77 -0.54 6.39
CA ALA A 146 -17.73 -1.19 7.71
C ALA A 146 -16.73 -2.35 7.78
N SER A 147 -16.79 -3.27 6.80
CA SER A 147 -15.86 -4.40 6.73
C SER A 147 -14.40 -3.96 6.61
N TYR A 148 -14.12 -2.90 5.86
CA TYR A 148 -12.77 -2.36 5.72
C TYR A 148 -12.18 -1.90 7.05
N PHE A 149 -12.94 -1.11 7.82
CA PHE A 149 -12.51 -0.68 9.15
C PHE A 149 -12.28 -1.85 10.11
N LEU A 150 -13.15 -2.87 10.08
CA LEU A 150 -13.02 -4.06 10.92
C LEU A 150 -11.77 -4.87 10.57
N ILE A 151 -11.46 -5.06 9.28
CA ILE A 151 -10.23 -5.75 8.83
C ILE A 151 -9.00 -4.99 9.33
N VAL A 152 -8.97 -3.68 9.13
CA VAL A 152 -7.84 -2.86 9.54
C VAL A 152 -7.64 -2.92 11.06
N SER A 153 -8.73 -2.81 11.83
CA SER A 153 -8.70 -2.95 13.30
C SER A 153 -8.18 -4.32 13.73
N ASP A 154 -8.60 -5.38 13.05
CA ASP A 154 -8.24 -6.75 13.39
C ASP A 154 -6.73 -6.97 13.34
N TYR A 155 -6.08 -6.70 12.21
CA TYR A 155 -4.65 -6.96 12.09
C TYR A 155 -3.78 -6.00 12.92
N ILE A 156 -4.25 -4.77 13.18
CA ILE A 156 -3.57 -3.85 14.09
C ILE A 156 -3.65 -4.34 15.53
N LYS A 157 -4.84 -4.77 15.98
CA LYS A 157 -5.01 -5.36 17.31
C LYS A 157 -4.18 -6.64 17.45
N TRP A 158 -4.17 -7.48 16.40
CA TRP A 158 -3.33 -8.66 16.38
C TRP A 158 -1.84 -8.31 16.51
N ALA A 159 -1.35 -7.34 15.76
CA ALA A 159 0.04 -6.88 15.84
C ALA A 159 0.39 -6.37 17.24
N LYS A 160 -0.44 -5.49 17.82
CA LYS A 160 -0.25 -4.96 19.17
C LYS A 160 -0.24 -6.08 20.23
N ASN A 161 -1.08 -7.10 20.09
CA ASN A 161 -1.17 -8.25 21.01
C ASN A 161 0.00 -9.26 20.84
N ASN A 162 0.76 -9.18 19.76
CA ASN A 162 1.94 -10.00 19.49
C ASN A 162 3.26 -9.19 19.60
N ASP A 163 3.26 -8.12 20.39
CA ASP A 163 4.43 -7.28 20.64
C ASP A 163 5.10 -6.74 19.36
N ILE A 164 4.29 -6.44 18.34
CA ILE A 164 4.73 -5.76 17.13
C ILE A 164 4.40 -4.27 17.29
N PRO A 165 5.41 -3.39 17.36
CA PRO A 165 5.17 -1.95 17.43
C PRO A 165 4.41 -1.44 16.20
N VAL A 166 3.35 -0.68 16.46
CA VAL A 166 2.52 -0.03 15.43
C VAL A 166 2.58 1.48 15.66
N GLY A 167 2.77 2.24 14.59
CA GLY A 167 2.76 3.71 14.66
C GLY A 167 1.40 4.27 15.11
N PRO A 168 1.37 5.49 15.65
CA PRO A 168 0.14 6.10 16.21
C PRO A 168 -0.90 6.45 15.15
N GLY A 169 -0.56 6.33 13.89
CA GLY A 169 -1.36 6.76 12.75
C GLY A 169 -0.85 8.04 12.11
N ARG A 170 -1.05 8.15 10.81
CA ARG A 170 -0.68 9.30 9.98
C ARG A 170 -1.67 9.48 8.82
N GLY A 171 -1.47 10.50 8.01
CA GLY A 171 -2.34 10.79 6.86
C GLY A 171 -3.74 11.22 7.27
N SER A 172 -4.70 11.09 6.37
CA SER A 172 -6.10 11.50 6.58
C SER A 172 -6.85 10.60 7.55
N GLY A 173 -6.48 9.32 7.66
CA GLY A 173 -7.12 8.35 8.56
C GLY A 173 -7.02 8.71 10.04
N ALA A 174 -6.00 9.50 10.45
CA ALA A 174 -5.88 10.04 11.80
C ALA A 174 -7.04 10.99 12.18
N GLY A 175 -7.80 11.50 11.20
CA GLY A 175 -8.98 12.33 11.43
C GLY A 175 -10.25 11.57 11.82
N SER A 176 -10.24 10.23 11.79
CA SER A 176 -11.41 9.42 12.13
C SER A 176 -11.47 9.04 13.60
N LEU A 177 -12.57 9.40 14.24
CA LEU A 177 -12.87 9.00 15.62
C LEU A 177 -13.20 7.50 15.69
N VAL A 178 -13.87 6.95 14.69
CA VAL A 178 -14.11 5.50 14.59
C VAL A 178 -12.78 4.74 14.58
N ALA A 179 -11.79 5.21 13.79
CA ALA A 179 -10.46 4.60 13.75
C ALA A 179 -9.76 4.65 15.12
N TRP A 180 -9.88 5.76 15.84
CA TRP A 180 -9.35 5.89 17.19
C TRP A 180 -10.03 4.97 18.20
N CYS A 181 -11.35 4.87 18.17
CA CYS A 181 -12.12 3.95 19.02
C CYS A 181 -11.77 2.48 18.75
N LEU A 182 -11.57 2.11 17.50
CA LEU A 182 -11.17 0.76 17.10
C LEU A 182 -9.68 0.45 17.31
N SER A 183 -8.91 1.38 17.88
CA SER A 183 -7.45 1.26 18.08
C SER A 183 -6.64 1.12 16.78
N ILE A 184 -7.21 1.55 15.64
CA ILE A 184 -6.51 1.71 14.37
C ILE A 184 -5.48 2.83 14.49
N THR A 185 -5.89 3.95 15.09
CA THR A 185 -5.02 5.08 15.42
C THR A 185 -4.97 5.33 16.92
N ASP A 186 -3.87 5.95 17.38
CA ASP A 186 -3.70 6.36 18.77
C ASP A 186 -3.77 7.90 18.94
N VAL A 187 -4.12 8.62 17.84
CA VAL A 187 -4.31 10.07 17.83
C VAL A 187 -5.78 10.40 18.05
N ASP A 188 -6.07 11.20 19.06
CA ASP A 188 -7.43 11.69 19.33
C ASP A 188 -7.80 12.83 18.36
N PRO A 189 -8.72 12.59 17.41
CA PRO A 189 -9.01 13.58 16.36
C PRO A 189 -9.76 14.80 16.89
N ILE A 190 -10.51 14.69 17.99
CA ILE A 190 -11.24 15.81 18.56
C ILE A 190 -10.28 16.73 19.31
N LYS A 191 -9.38 16.16 20.11
CA LYS A 191 -8.36 16.91 20.84
C LYS A 191 -7.46 17.73 19.90
N PHE A 192 -7.15 17.22 18.74
CA PHE A 192 -6.29 17.89 17.75
C PHE A 192 -7.05 18.58 16.62
N ASN A 193 -8.38 18.73 16.73
CA ASN A 193 -9.25 19.37 15.74
C ASN A 193 -9.06 18.83 14.31
N LEU A 194 -8.90 17.50 14.17
CA LEU A 194 -8.76 16.85 12.88
C LEU A 194 -10.12 16.65 12.20
N ILE A 195 -10.12 16.78 10.89
CA ILE A 195 -11.32 16.79 10.05
C ILE A 195 -11.51 15.41 9.43
N PHE A 196 -12.66 14.76 9.70
CA PHE A 196 -13.03 13.45 9.17
C PHE A 196 -13.29 13.47 7.66
N GLU A 197 -13.88 14.53 7.14
CA GLU A 197 -14.27 14.69 5.75
C GLU A 197 -13.05 14.76 4.79
N ARG A 198 -11.85 14.94 5.32
CA ARG A 198 -10.60 14.77 4.57
C ARG A 198 -10.25 13.30 4.32
N PHE A 199 -10.73 12.41 5.17
CA PHE A 199 -10.52 10.96 5.07
C PHE A 199 -11.64 10.30 4.29
N LEU A 200 -12.91 10.55 4.67
CA LEU A 200 -14.09 10.06 3.99
C LEU A 200 -15.05 11.21 3.70
N ASN A 201 -15.43 11.33 2.44
CA ASN A 201 -16.42 12.31 2.00
C ASN A 201 -17.34 11.64 0.96
N PRO A 202 -18.67 11.58 1.20
CA PRO A 202 -19.62 11.02 0.24
C PRO A 202 -19.60 11.67 -1.15
N ASP A 203 -19.21 12.95 -1.21
CA ASP A 203 -19.08 13.70 -2.48
C ASP A 203 -17.82 13.34 -3.28
N ARG A 204 -16.89 12.60 -2.69
CA ARG A 204 -15.66 12.12 -3.32
C ARG A 204 -15.69 10.61 -3.48
N ILE A 205 -15.70 10.14 -4.73
CA ILE A 205 -15.59 8.71 -5.05
C ILE A 205 -14.11 8.28 -4.95
N SER A 206 -13.55 8.32 -3.73
CA SER A 206 -12.23 7.75 -3.46
C SER A 206 -12.35 6.74 -2.33
N MET A 207 -11.71 5.57 -2.50
CA MET A 207 -11.62 4.60 -1.40
C MET A 207 -10.79 5.18 -0.25
N PRO A 208 -11.18 4.90 1.01
CA PRO A 208 -10.36 5.26 2.15
C PRO A 208 -9.04 4.50 2.12
N ASP A 209 -7.97 5.17 2.55
CA ASP A 209 -6.63 4.60 2.65
C ASP A 209 -6.06 4.87 4.04
N PHE A 210 -5.71 3.80 4.77
CA PHE A 210 -5.03 3.89 6.05
C PHE A 210 -3.52 3.69 5.85
N ASP A 211 -2.77 4.71 6.17
CA ASP A 211 -1.30 4.66 6.28
C ASP A 211 -0.90 4.10 7.65
N ILE A 212 -0.41 2.86 7.69
CA ILE A 212 -0.06 2.18 8.94
C ILE A 212 1.43 1.81 8.91
N ASP A 213 2.14 2.24 9.94
CA ASP A 213 3.56 1.98 10.09
C ASP A 213 3.77 0.83 11.09
N PHE A 214 4.38 -0.26 10.64
CA PHE A 214 4.80 -1.37 11.48
C PHE A 214 6.32 -1.37 11.68
N CYS A 215 6.77 -1.98 12.77
CA CYS A 215 8.19 -2.28 12.96
C CYS A 215 8.75 -3.01 11.72
N GLU A 216 9.84 -2.49 11.15
CA GLU A 216 10.45 -3.02 9.93
C GLU A 216 10.84 -4.50 10.07
N GLU A 217 11.42 -4.89 11.20
CA GLU A 217 11.87 -6.26 11.47
C GLU A 217 10.72 -7.26 11.62
N LYS A 218 9.55 -6.80 12.11
CA LYS A 218 8.41 -7.68 12.43
C LYS A 218 7.22 -7.54 11.47
N ARG A 219 7.31 -6.65 10.49
CA ARG A 219 6.21 -6.41 9.53
C ARG A 219 5.77 -7.66 8.79
N ASP A 220 6.71 -8.52 8.45
CA ASP A 220 6.42 -9.74 7.69
C ASP A 220 5.53 -10.70 8.46
N LEU A 221 5.58 -10.72 9.80
CA LEU A 221 4.66 -11.50 10.64
C LEU A 221 3.20 -11.04 10.49
N VAL A 222 2.96 -9.76 10.25
CA VAL A 222 1.61 -9.24 10.00
C VAL A 222 1.10 -9.73 8.64
N PHE A 223 1.95 -9.77 7.63
CA PHE A 223 1.59 -10.35 6.32
C PHE A 223 1.32 -11.86 6.41
N GLU A 224 2.11 -12.59 7.17
CA GLU A 224 1.85 -14.03 7.44
C GLU A 224 0.50 -14.24 8.12
N TYR A 225 0.18 -13.43 9.13
CA TYR A 225 -1.13 -13.47 9.79
C TYR A 225 -2.28 -13.22 8.81
N LEU A 226 -2.17 -12.16 7.99
CA LEU A 226 -3.18 -11.82 6.99
C LEU A 226 -3.35 -12.95 5.96
N THR A 227 -2.24 -13.46 5.43
CA THR A 227 -2.25 -14.56 4.44
C THR A 227 -2.85 -15.81 5.04
N LYS A 228 -2.55 -16.14 6.29
CA LYS A 228 -3.14 -17.30 6.97
C LYS A 228 -4.63 -17.15 7.22
N LYS A 229 -5.10 -15.90 7.49
CA LYS A 229 -6.49 -15.62 7.83
C LYS A 229 -7.38 -15.45 6.60
N TYR A 230 -6.86 -14.81 5.54
CA TYR A 230 -7.61 -14.44 4.35
C TYR A 230 -7.16 -15.17 3.08
N GLU A 231 -6.18 -16.08 3.20
CA GLU A 231 -5.69 -16.97 2.14
C GLU A 231 -5.42 -16.23 0.81
N ASP A 232 -6.05 -16.66 -0.28
CA ASP A 232 -5.88 -16.09 -1.63
C ASP A 232 -6.42 -14.65 -1.79
N SER A 233 -7.01 -14.08 -0.75
CA SER A 233 -7.55 -12.71 -0.77
C SER A 233 -6.53 -11.64 -0.37
N VAL A 234 -5.27 -12.03 -0.13
CA VAL A 234 -4.18 -11.12 0.26
C VAL A 234 -3.14 -11.04 -0.83
N ALA A 235 -2.79 -9.83 -1.25
CA ALA A 235 -1.77 -9.62 -2.25
C ALA A 235 -0.95 -8.36 -1.96
N HIS A 236 0.33 -8.40 -2.33
CA HIS A 236 1.17 -7.21 -2.37
C HIS A 236 0.96 -6.44 -3.67
N ILE A 237 0.83 -5.12 -3.57
CA ILE A 237 0.80 -4.25 -4.74
C ILE A 237 2.24 -3.91 -5.11
N ILE A 238 2.62 -4.17 -6.37
CA ILE A 238 3.94 -3.82 -6.88
C ILE A 238 4.11 -2.29 -6.86
N THR A 239 5.18 -1.84 -6.22
CA THR A 239 5.55 -0.42 -6.21
C THR A 239 6.81 -0.22 -7.03
N PHE A 240 6.73 0.59 -8.08
CA PHE A 240 7.89 0.97 -8.87
C PHE A 240 8.63 2.11 -8.18
N GLY A 241 9.86 1.82 -7.76
CA GLY A 241 10.76 2.85 -7.22
C GLY A 241 11.22 3.81 -8.32
N LYS A 242 11.21 5.11 -8.03
CA LYS A 242 11.78 6.15 -8.89
C LYS A 242 12.86 6.89 -8.13
N LEU A 243 14.03 7.01 -8.74
CA LEU A 243 15.08 7.88 -8.23
C LEU A 243 14.69 9.34 -8.47
N LYS A 244 14.58 10.12 -7.40
CA LYS A 244 14.36 11.57 -7.49
C LYS A 244 15.72 12.29 -7.61
N ALA A 245 15.73 13.51 -8.15
CA ALA A 245 16.94 14.25 -8.49
C ALA A 245 18.03 14.22 -7.41
N ARG A 246 17.68 14.50 -6.14
CA ARG A 246 18.63 14.51 -5.02
C ARG A 246 19.27 13.13 -4.76
N MET A 247 18.49 12.06 -4.90
CA MET A 247 18.94 10.69 -4.72
C MET A 247 19.80 10.24 -5.91
N VAL A 248 19.39 10.59 -7.14
CA VAL A 248 20.17 10.31 -8.35
C VAL A 248 21.57 10.90 -8.26
N ILE A 249 21.70 12.18 -7.93
CA ILE A 249 23.01 12.85 -7.82
C ILE A 249 23.92 12.12 -6.82
N ARG A 250 23.41 11.76 -5.66
CA ARG A 250 24.20 11.03 -4.64
C ARG A 250 24.60 9.65 -5.07
N ASP A 251 23.65 8.86 -5.58
CA ASP A 251 23.88 7.46 -5.88
C ASP A 251 24.71 7.29 -7.15
N VAL A 252 24.45 8.07 -8.17
CA VAL A 252 25.29 8.08 -9.40
C VAL A 252 26.67 8.62 -9.08
N GLY A 253 26.78 9.72 -8.29
CA GLY A 253 28.09 10.24 -7.88
C GLY A 253 28.93 9.20 -7.14
N ARG A 254 28.32 8.45 -6.24
CA ARG A 254 28.98 7.33 -5.53
C ARG A 254 29.45 6.26 -6.51
N VAL A 255 28.60 5.82 -7.42
CA VAL A 255 28.90 4.77 -8.42
C VAL A 255 30.05 5.20 -9.34
N LEU A 256 30.09 6.48 -9.72
CA LEU A 256 31.18 7.07 -10.53
C LEU A 256 32.48 7.29 -9.73
N GLY A 257 32.48 7.02 -8.41
CA GLY A 257 33.65 7.20 -7.57
C GLY A 257 33.94 8.65 -7.19
N LEU A 258 32.95 9.55 -7.29
CA LEU A 258 33.11 10.94 -6.84
C LEU A 258 33.27 11.01 -5.33
N ALA A 259 34.09 11.95 -4.85
CA ALA A 259 34.27 12.17 -3.43
C ALA A 259 32.95 12.61 -2.77
N TYR A 260 32.71 12.17 -1.52
CA TYR A 260 31.46 12.47 -0.80
C TYR A 260 31.23 13.97 -0.58
N GLY A 261 32.27 14.77 -0.60
CA GLY A 261 32.18 16.23 -0.45
C GLY A 261 32.00 17.00 -1.76
N PHE A 262 31.90 16.29 -2.90
CA PHE A 262 31.61 16.88 -4.21
C PHE A 262 30.13 17.19 -4.32
#